data_7ddea60ea0b3f9a436e5a344ecdf49be
#
_entry.id   7ddea60ea0b3f9a436e5a344ecdf49be
#
_cell.length_a   1.000
_cell.length_b   1.000
_cell.length_c   1.000
_cell.angle_alpha   90.00
_cell.angle_beta   90.00
_cell.angle_gamma   90.00
#
_symmetry.space_group_name_H-M   'P 1'
#
loop_
_entity.id
_entity.type
_entity.pdbx_description
1 polymer ?
#
loop_
_entity_poly.entity_id
_entity_poly.type
_entity_poly.pdbx_seq_one_letter_code
_entity_poly.pdbx_strand_id
1 'polypeptide(L)'
;MKRTFDIAAFCIYKSECWFFAKEFNCLFYKKIDSGNTAICGPVPWEPEKKELLYKEMEYVDGKLYLIPFRARGIAVYDIANKSYYKIELDGQMFSKGGNFFRAGLVYDKYIYAFGIHVPTIMVINTANDNVEYLTRWYEEVKEHLTNSSRALFRKQLVVIGKKAYIPMAYGDIVLSICLETKQVIVNYLKFKSTGYVGITNDEENIYLASRAGQGFIGC
;
A
#
# COMPACT_ATOMS: atom_id res chain seq x y z
N MET A 1 1.15 -33.98 8.26
CA MET A 1 1.98 -32.97 7.57
C MET A 1 1.35 -31.59 7.75
N LYS A 2 1.97 -30.69 8.51
CA LYS A 2 1.49 -29.29 8.61
C LYS A 2 1.73 -28.61 7.27
N ARG A 3 0.65 -28.21 6.57
CA ARG A 3 0.76 -27.35 5.38
C ARG A 3 0.80 -25.92 5.85
N THR A 4 1.88 -25.21 5.58
CA THR A 4 2.01 -23.77 5.77
C THR A 4 1.86 -23.09 4.43
N PHE A 5 1.23 -21.92 4.41
CA PHE A 5 1.16 -21.06 3.23
C PHE A 5 1.51 -19.63 3.62
N ASP A 6 2.00 -18.86 2.67
CA ASP A 6 2.40 -17.48 2.91
C ASP A 6 1.20 -16.53 2.79
N ILE A 7 0.93 -15.82 3.86
CA ILE A 7 -0.05 -14.71 3.82
C ILE A 7 0.62 -13.51 3.15
N ALA A 8 0.09 -13.10 2.02
CA ALA A 8 0.61 -11.99 1.23
C ALA A 8 0.04 -10.64 1.67
N ALA A 9 -1.26 -10.61 1.96
CA ALA A 9 -1.98 -9.45 2.47
C ALA A 9 -3.00 -9.91 3.53
N PHE A 10 -3.30 -9.06 4.49
CA PHE A 10 -4.35 -9.33 5.46
C PHE A 10 -5.00 -8.04 5.93
N CYS A 11 -6.25 -8.16 6.36
CA CYS A 11 -7.01 -7.10 6.98
C CYS A 11 -7.82 -7.68 8.16
N ILE A 12 -7.88 -6.95 9.25
CA ILE A 12 -8.70 -7.29 10.41
C ILE A 12 -9.78 -6.23 10.56
N TYR A 13 -11.02 -6.66 10.56
CA TYR A 13 -12.17 -5.80 10.81
C TYR A 13 -13.07 -6.45 11.86
N LYS A 14 -13.25 -5.79 12.99
CA LYS A 14 -13.91 -6.35 14.18
C LYS A 14 -13.25 -7.66 14.59
N SER A 15 -14.01 -8.75 14.73
CA SER A 15 -13.51 -10.09 15.05
C SER A 15 -13.24 -10.97 13.81
N GLU A 16 -13.06 -10.37 12.66
CA GLU A 16 -12.85 -11.03 11.39
C GLU A 16 -11.48 -10.74 10.81
N CYS A 17 -10.76 -11.80 10.44
CA CYS A 17 -9.48 -11.71 9.77
C CYS A 17 -9.64 -12.21 8.33
N TRP A 18 -9.40 -11.34 7.38
CA TRP A 18 -9.36 -11.63 5.96
C TRP A 18 -7.92 -11.69 5.53
N PHE A 19 -7.53 -12.71 4.78
CA PHE A 19 -6.15 -12.87 4.34
C PHE A 19 -6.07 -13.49 2.95
N PHE A 20 -5.07 -13.03 2.21
CA PHE A 20 -4.81 -13.47 0.85
C PHE A 20 -3.57 -14.36 0.83
N ALA A 21 -3.74 -15.61 0.36
CA ALA A 21 -2.66 -16.58 0.26
C ALA A 21 -2.11 -16.60 -1.17
N LYS A 22 -0.81 -16.29 -1.30
CA LYS A 22 -0.17 -16.15 -2.60
C LYS A 22 -0.07 -17.46 -3.39
N GLU A 23 0.03 -18.62 -2.68
CA GLU A 23 0.16 -19.93 -3.31
C GLU A 23 -1.06 -20.33 -4.13
N PHE A 24 -2.22 -19.82 -3.73
CA PHE A 24 -3.51 -20.19 -4.31
C PHE A 24 -4.17 -19.02 -5.04
N ASN A 25 -3.56 -17.83 -4.98
CA ASN A 25 -4.19 -16.60 -5.46
C ASN A 25 -5.63 -16.44 -4.92
N CYS A 26 -5.82 -16.74 -3.65
CA CYS A 26 -7.12 -16.97 -3.04
C CYS A 26 -7.29 -16.16 -1.76
N LEU A 27 -8.50 -15.60 -1.60
CA LEU A 27 -8.92 -14.93 -0.38
C LEU A 27 -9.53 -15.93 0.59
N PHE A 28 -9.14 -15.82 1.83
CA PHE A 28 -9.63 -16.58 2.97
C PHE A 28 -10.21 -15.64 4.02
N TYR A 29 -11.12 -16.18 4.77
CA TYR A 29 -11.76 -15.54 5.90
C TYR A 29 -11.62 -16.41 7.15
N LYS A 30 -11.31 -15.79 8.27
CA LYS A 30 -11.27 -16.44 9.57
C LYS A 30 -12.00 -15.59 10.60
N LYS A 31 -12.97 -16.20 11.29
CA LYS A 31 -13.60 -15.61 12.45
C LYS A 31 -12.72 -15.86 13.67
N ILE A 32 -12.23 -14.80 14.31
CA ILE A 32 -11.21 -14.89 15.36
C ILE A 32 -11.78 -15.65 16.57
N ASP A 33 -12.99 -15.32 16.99
CA ASP A 33 -13.60 -15.86 18.20
C ASP A 33 -13.93 -17.37 18.10
N SER A 34 -14.40 -17.82 16.93
CA SER A 34 -14.79 -19.24 16.72
C SER A 34 -13.69 -20.08 16.10
N GLY A 35 -12.64 -19.44 15.56
CA GLY A 35 -11.58 -20.10 14.81
C GLY A 35 -12.00 -20.65 13.44
N ASN A 36 -13.28 -20.51 13.07
CA ASN A 36 -13.80 -20.99 11.79
C ASN A 36 -13.12 -20.26 10.61
N THR A 37 -12.64 -21.04 9.65
CA THR A 37 -12.00 -20.54 8.43
C THR A 37 -12.82 -20.96 7.22
N ALA A 38 -13.05 -20.03 6.29
CA ALA A 38 -13.70 -20.28 5.02
C ALA A 38 -12.85 -19.79 3.86
N ILE A 39 -13.04 -20.37 2.70
CA ILE A 39 -12.40 -19.97 1.44
C ILE A 39 -13.41 -19.10 0.71
N CYS A 40 -12.99 -17.89 0.35
CA CYS A 40 -13.81 -16.96 -0.43
C CYS A 40 -13.61 -17.15 -1.95
N GLY A 41 -12.56 -17.87 -2.33
CA GLY A 41 -12.24 -18.18 -3.73
C GLY A 41 -11.06 -17.38 -4.29
N PRO A 42 -10.53 -17.82 -5.44
CA PRO A 42 -9.47 -17.12 -6.15
C PRO A 42 -10.00 -15.86 -6.82
N VAL A 43 -9.11 -14.93 -7.14
CA VAL A 43 -9.43 -13.77 -7.99
C VAL A 43 -9.63 -14.28 -9.44
N PRO A 44 -10.82 -14.13 -10.05
CA PRO A 44 -11.18 -14.90 -11.25
C PRO A 44 -10.35 -14.64 -12.52
N TRP A 45 -9.76 -13.44 -12.63
CA TRP A 45 -8.98 -13.03 -13.83
C TRP A 45 -7.47 -13.11 -13.63
N GLU A 46 -7.02 -13.53 -12.45
CA GLU A 46 -5.60 -13.69 -12.18
C GLU A 46 -5.19 -15.17 -12.32
N PRO A 47 -3.94 -15.42 -12.75
CA PRO A 47 -3.49 -16.79 -12.92
C PRO A 47 -3.31 -17.53 -11.59
N GLU A 48 -3.57 -18.82 -11.57
CA GLU A 48 -3.29 -19.73 -10.46
C GLU A 48 -1.77 -20.01 -10.33
N LYS A 49 -0.96 -18.98 -10.29
CA LYS A 49 0.49 -19.08 -10.15
C LYS A 49 0.91 -18.63 -8.77
N LYS A 50 2.01 -19.18 -8.25
CA LYS A 50 2.66 -18.75 -7.01
C LYS A 50 3.34 -17.38 -7.17
N GLU A 51 2.59 -16.39 -7.59
CA GLU A 51 3.07 -15.02 -7.73
C GLU A 51 2.47 -14.15 -6.64
N LEU A 52 3.25 -13.20 -6.15
CA LEU A 52 2.79 -12.21 -5.20
C LEU A 52 2.00 -11.13 -5.96
N LEU A 53 0.70 -11.38 -6.18
CA LEU A 53 -0.16 -10.50 -6.97
C LEU A 53 -0.62 -9.29 -6.16
N TYR A 54 -1.02 -9.51 -4.91
CA TYR A 54 -1.51 -8.48 -3.99
C TYR A 54 -0.69 -8.51 -2.71
N LYS A 55 -0.37 -7.35 -2.14
CA LYS A 55 0.47 -7.24 -0.96
C LYS A 55 -0.14 -6.41 0.16
N GLU A 56 -1.14 -5.63 -0.15
CA GLU A 56 -1.95 -4.88 0.80
C GLU A 56 -3.42 -5.14 0.53
N MET A 57 -4.22 -5.07 1.58
CA MET A 57 -5.66 -5.23 1.50
C MET A 57 -6.31 -4.30 2.52
N GLU A 58 -7.28 -3.52 2.04
CA GLU A 58 -7.99 -2.54 2.84
C GLU A 58 -9.49 -2.87 2.88
N TYR A 59 -10.09 -2.72 4.06
CA TYR A 59 -11.53 -2.86 4.24
C TYR A 59 -12.19 -1.48 4.23
N VAL A 60 -13.19 -1.32 3.38
CA VAL A 60 -14.04 -0.11 3.35
C VAL A 60 -15.47 -0.53 3.03
N ASP A 61 -16.42 -0.16 3.87
CA ASP A 61 -17.86 -0.29 3.66
C ASP A 61 -18.34 -1.65 3.11
N GLY A 62 -17.90 -2.74 3.73
CA GLY A 62 -18.30 -4.10 3.35
C GLY A 62 -17.56 -4.67 2.15
N LYS A 63 -16.52 -3.99 1.66
CA LYS A 63 -15.68 -4.43 0.55
C LYS A 63 -14.22 -4.55 0.98
N LEU A 64 -13.52 -5.48 0.37
CA LEU A 64 -12.08 -5.65 0.50
C LEU A 64 -11.39 -5.25 -0.79
N TYR A 65 -10.54 -4.25 -0.73
CA TYR A 65 -9.76 -3.75 -1.85
C TYR A 65 -8.36 -4.37 -1.79
N LEU A 66 -8.06 -5.29 -2.71
CA LEU A 66 -6.74 -5.90 -2.84
C LEU A 66 -5.87 -5.01 -3.72
N ILE A 67 -4.85 -4.40 -3.10
CA ILE A 67 -3.98 -3.44 -3.76
C ILE A 67 -2.91 -4.18 -4.57
N PRO A 68 -2.80 -3.91 -5.87
CA PRO A 68 -1.94 -4.67 -6.77
C PRO A 68 -0.45 -4.48 -6.47
N PHE A 69 0.27 -5.59 -6.32
CA PHE A 69 1.72 -5.62 -6.28
C PHE A 69 2.29 -6.04 -7.65
N ARG A 70 1.74 -7.12 -8.25
CA ARG A 70 2.02 -7.58 -9.62
C ARG A 70 0.75 -7.87 -10.42
N ALA A 71 -0.40 -7.72 -9.80
CA ALA A 71 -1.69 -7.91 -10.43
C ALA A 71 -1.96 -6.83 -11.49
N ARG A 72 -2.84 -7.15 -12.45
CA ARG A 72 -3.19 -6.27 -13.57
C ARG A 72 -4.32 -5.29 -13.25
N GLY A 73 -4.79 -5.27 -12.01
CA GLY A 73 -5.86 -4.40 -11.57
C GLY A 73 -6.06 -4.52 -10.06
N ILE A 74 -6.89 -3.66 -9.52
CA ILE A 74 -7.35 -3.76 -8.15
C ILE A 74 -8.48 -4.80 -8.14
N ALA A 75 -8.36 -5.83 -7.29
CA ALA A 75 -9.46 -6.75 -7.08
C ALA A 75 -10.28 -6.26 -5.89
N VAL A 76 -11.57 -6.13 -6.08
CA VAL A 76 -12.51 -5.78 -5.01
C VAL A 76 -13.41 -6.96 -4.72
N TYR A 77 -13.43 -7.40 -3.48
CA TYR A 77 -14.32 -8.45 -3.01
C TYR A 77 -15.47 -7.84 -2.22
N ASP A 78 -16.68 -7.99 -2.74
CA ASP A 78 -17.91 -7.60 -2.04
C ASP A 78 -18.30 -8.72 -1.07
N ILE A 79 -18.25 -8.43 0.22
CA ILE A 79 -18.50 -9.42 1.27
C ILE A 79 -19.96 -9.86 1.30
N ALA A 80 -20.91 -8.97 1.06
CA ALA A 80 -22.32 -9.27 1.07
C ALA A 80 -22.74 -10.16 -0.10
N ASN A 81 -22.22 -9.84 -1.30
CA ASN A 81 -22.54 -10.56 -2.53
C ASN A 81 -21.61 -11.77 -2.78
N LYS A 82 -20.53 -11.91 -1.98
CA LYS A 82 -19.50 -12.94 -2.12
C LYS A 82 -18.93 -13.01 -3.54
N SER A 83 -18.69 -11.88 -4.14
CA SER A 83 -18.28 -11.77 -5.53
C SER A 83 -17.13 -10.78 -5.71
N TYR A 84 -16.33 -11.00 -6.76
CA TYR A 84 -15.26 -10.10 -7.15
C TYR A 84 -15.69 -9.22 -8.32
N TYR A 85 -15.17 -8.00 -8.31
CA TYR A 85 -15.09 -7.17 -9.51
C TYR A 85 -13.71 -6.50 -9.59
N LYS A 86 -13.35 -6.02 -10.78
CA LYS A 86 -12.05 -5.45 -11.09
C LYS A 86 -12.17 -3.95 -11.31
N ILE A 87 -11.25 -3.19 -10.75
CA ILE A 87 -10.97 -1.81 -11.13
C ILE A 87 -9.70 -1.83 -11.98
N GLU A 88 -9.80 -1.38 -13.23
CA GLU A 88 -8.68 -1.38 -14.15
C GLU A 88 -7.66 -0.31 -13.77
N LEU A 89 -6.38 -0.64 -13.94
CA LEU A 89 -5.29 0.33 -13.83
C LEU A 89 -5.03 1.00 -15.18
N ASP A 90 -4.45 2.19 -15.17
CA ASP A 90 -3.96 2.85 -16.38
C ASP A 90 -2.91 1.99 -17.08
N GLY A 91 -3.27 1.40 -18.22
CA GLY A 91 -2.42 0.48 -18.96
C GLY A 91 -1.11 1.09 -19.44
N GLN A 92 -1.03 2.39 -19.67
CA GLN A 92 0.21 3.06 -20.05
C GLN A 92 1.19 3.15 -18.88
N MET A 93 0.70 3.49 -17.70
CA MET A 93 1.51 3.62 -16.49
C MET A 93 2.02 2.26 -15.98
N PHE A 94 1.25 1.20 -16.15
CA PHE A 94 1.51 -0.13 -15.61
C PHE A 94 1.86 -1.20 -16.65
N SER A 95 2.18 -0.80 -17.88
CA SER A 95 2.42 -1.69 -19.03
C SER A 95 3.66 -2.58 -18.90
N LYS A 96 4.67 -2.14 -18.15
CA LYS A 96 5.99 -2.81 -18.11
C LYS A 96 6.09 -3.98 -17.14
N GLY A 97 5.01 -4.35 -16.46
CA GLY A 97 5.06 -5.34 -15.39
C GLY A 97 6.04 -4.93 -14.28
N GLY A 98 5.73 -5.20 -13.05
CA GLY A 98 6.61 -4.83 -11.94
C GLY A 98 5.91 -4.90 -10.60
N ASN A 99 6.63 -4.48 -9.57
CA ASN A 99 6.07 -4.33 -8.24
C ASN A 99 5.46 -2.93 -8.14
N PHE A 100 4.13 -2.82 -8.16
CA PHE A 100 3.46 -1.53 -8.23
C PHE A 100 3.34 -0.87 -6.86
N PHE A 101 2.54 -1.43 -5.95
CA PHE A 101 2.22 -0.82 -4.66
C PHE A 101 2.59 -1.74 -3.49
N ARG A 102 2.90 -1.17 -2.34
CA ARG A 102 3.32 -1.92 -1.15
C ARG A 102 2.69 -1.44 0.16
N ALA A 103 2.24 -0.23 0.23
CA ALA A 103 1.61 0.35 1.40
C ALA A 103 0.24 0.89 1.04
N GLY A 104 -0.72 0.71 1.92
CA GLY A 104 -2.06 1.25 1.83
C GLY A 104 -2.39 2.09 3.06
N LEU A 105 -3.33 3.01 2.89
CA LEU A 105 -3.89 3.83 3.94
C LEU A 105 -5.34 4.15 3.59
N VAL A 106 -6.26 3.91 4.51
CA VAL A 106 -7.65 4.34 4.38
C VAL A 106 -7.87 5.67 5.13
N TYR A 107 -8.46 6.63 4.45
CA TYR A 107 -8.92 7.88 5.05
C TYR A 107 -10.27 8.28 4.45
N ASP A 108 -11.30 8.34 5.29
CA ASP A 108 -12.68 8.53 4.86
C ASP A 108 -13.05 7.50 3.76
N LYS A 109 -13.52 7.94 2.63
CA LYS A 109 -13.85 7.12 1.45
C LYS A 109 -12.69 6.94 0.47
N TYR A 110 -11.47 7.24 0.86
CA TYR A 110 -10.30 7.14 -0.02
C TYR A 110 -9.31 6.10 0.47
N ILE A 111 -8.80 5.31 -0.45
CA ILE A 111 -7.65 4.44 -0.21
C ILE A 111 -6.46 5.06 -0.95
N TYR A 112 -5.39 5.33 -0.23
CA TYR A 112 -4.12 5.80 -0.76
C TYR A 112 -3.17 4.62 -0.86
N ALA A 113 -2.61 4.35 -2.04
CA ALA A 113 -1.62 3.31 -2.24
C ALA A 113 -0.32 3.89 -2.80
N PHE A 114 0.80 3.52 -2.20
CA PHE A 114 2.11 4.13 -2.47
C PHE A 114 2.94 3.25 -3.40
N GLY A 115 3.36 3.83 -4.52
CA GLY A 115 4.10 3.15 -5.57
C GLY A 115 5.52 2.75 -5.16
N ILE A 116 5.93 1.53 -5.46
CA ILE A 116 7.30 1.05 -5.19
C ILE A 116 8.23 1.41 -6.33
N HIS A 117 7.92 0.93 -7.53
CA HIS A 117 8.70 1.18 -8.75
C HIS A 117 7.96 2.07 -9.75
N VAL A 118 6.75 2.46 -9.41
CA VAL A 118 5.93 3.41 -10.16
C VAL A 118 5.90 4.71 -9.37
N PRO A 119 6.31 5.84 -9.95
CA PRO A 119 6.41 7.12 -9.24
C PRO A 119 5.03 7.78 -9.09
N THR A 120 4.16 7.12 -8.38
CA THR A 120 2.79 7.59 -8.15
C THR A 120 2.28 7.26 -6.76
N ILE A 121 1.33 8.05 -6.30
CA ILE A 121 0.43 7.71 -5.22
C ILE A 121 -0.94 7.53 -5.86
N MET A 122 -1.45 6.31 -5.83
CA MET A 122 -2.78 5.99 -6.33
C MET A 122 -3.81 6.29 -5.26
N VAL A 123 -4.87 6.98 -5.64
CA VAL A 123 -6.00 7.30 -4.75
C VAL A 123 -7.26 6.71 -5.33
N ILE A 124 -7.88 5.79 -4.61
CA ILE A 124 -9.12 5.12 -4.98
C ILE A 124 -10.26 5.77 -4.19
N ASN A 125 -11.26 6.30 -4.88
CA ASN A 125 -12.50 6.75 -4.26
C ASN A 125 -13.47 5.55 -4.17
N THR A 126 -13.66 5.02 -2.98
CA THR A 126 -14.47 3.81 -2.76
C THR A 126 -15.97 4.01 -2.94
N ALA A 127 -16.45 5.26 -3.03
CA ALA A 127 -17.87 5.55 -3.30
C ALA A 127 -18.26 5.36 -4.76
N ASN A 128 -17.30 5.45 -5.69
CA ASN A 128 -17.57 5.36 -7.14
C ASN A 128 -16.48 4.60 -7.91
N ASP A 129 -15.51 4.01 -7.22
CA ASP A 129 -14.37 3.24 -7.74
C ASP A 129 -13.45 4.03 -8.72
N ASN A 130 -13.53 5.36 -8.72
CA ASN A 130 -12.64 6.19 -9.52
C ASN A 130 -11.22 6.16 -8.95
N VAL A 131 -10.25 6.09 -9.85
CA VAL A 131 -8.82 6.07 -9.53
C VAL A 131 -8.15 7.32 -10.05
N GLU A 132 -7.38 7.98 -9.17
CA GLU A 132 -6.56 9.14 -9.46
C GLU A 132 -5.09 8.82 -9.17
N TYR A 133 -4.17 9.36 -9.97
CA TYR A 133 -2.73 9.15 -9.80
C TYR A 133 -2.03 10.48 -9.52
N LEU A 134 -1.46 10.62 -8.33
CA LEU A 134 -0.70 11.79 -7.92
C LEU A 134 0.77 11.58 -8.31
N THR A 135 1.23 12.21 -9.37
CA THR A 135 2.56 12.00 -9.95
C THR A 135 3.46 13.24 -9.89
N ARG A 136 2.89 14.45 -9.76
CA ARG A 136 3.63 15.73 -9.88
C ARG A 136 4.82 15.85 -8.92
N TRP A 137 4.71 15.31 -7.72
CA TRP A 137 5.78 15.31 -6.72
C TRP A 137 7.06 14.63 -7.21
N TYR A 138 6.94 13.66 -8.12
CA TYR A 138 8.10 12.91 -8.61
C TYR A 138 9.05 13.78 -9.44
N GLU A 139 8.52 14.69 -10.24
CA GLU A 139 9.36 15.61 -11.04
C GLU A 139 10.27 16.47 -10.15
N GLU A 140 9.82 16.81 -8.94
CA GLU A 140 10.60 17.58 -7.98
C GLU A 140 11.73 16.77 -7.33
N VAL A 141 11.50 15.46 -7.11
CA VAL A 141 12.44 14.64 -6.34
C VAL A 141 13.36 13.76 -7.16
N LYS A 142 13.06 13.49 -8.44
CA LYS A 142 13.75 12.47 -9.24
C LYS A 142 15.27 12.67 -9.32
N GLU A 143 15.75 13.91 -9.35
CA GLU A 143 17.17 14.23 -9.41
C GLU A 143 17.87 14.11 -8.04
N HIS A 144 17.12 14.14 -6.96
CA HIS A 144 17.63 13.99 -5.59
C HIS A 144 17.65 12.53 -5.11
N LEU A 145 17.12 11.59 -5.90
CA LEU A 145 17.09 10.20 -5.55
C LEU A 145 18.44 9.53 -5.83
N THR A 146 19.11 9.06 -4.81
CA THR A 146 20.43 8.41 -4.91
C THR A 146 20.39 7.08 -5.67
N ASN A 147 19.22 6.51 -5.91
CA ASN A 147 19.05 5.24 -6.64
C ASN A 147 17.61 5.05 -7.13
N SER A 148 17.30 5.69 -8.26
CA SER A 148 15.94 5.69 -8.85
C SER A 148 15.47 4.32 -9.37
N SER A 149 16.35 3.34 -9.51
CA SER A 149 15.99 1.98 -9.95
C SER A 149 15.44 1.10 -8.82
N ARG A 150 15.50 1.57 -7.57
CA ARG A 150 15.05 0.83 -6.39
C ARG A 150 13.70 1.34 -5.90
N ALA A 151 13.13 0.61 -4.92
CA ALA A 151 11.84 0.96 -4.34
C ALA A 151 11.81 2.41 -3.82
N LEU A 152 10.81 3.20 -4.25
CA LEU A 152 10.64 4.59 -3.84
C LEU A 152 10.21 4.69 -2.38
N PHE A 153 9.27 3.85 -1.95
CA PHE A 153 8.74 3.84 -0.59
C PHE A 153 8.91 2.47 0.09
N ARG A 154 8.97 2.51 1.41
CA ARG A 154 8.81 1.33 2.27
C ARG A 154 7.34 1.21 2.69
N LYS A 155 7.02 0.17 3.48
CA LYS A 155 5.65 -0.05 3.94
C LYS A 155 5.18 0.96 5.00
N GLN A 156 6.09 1.53 5.75
CA GLN A 156 5.77 2.33 6.93
C GLN A 156 5.46 3.78 6.55
N LEU A 157 4.38 4.28 7.10
CA LEU A 157 3.94 5.67 7.08
C LEU A 157 3.32 6.00 8.44
N VAL A 158 3.17 7.28 8.76
CA VAL A 158 2.44 7.75 9.93
C VAL A 158 1.39 8.76 9.52
N VAL A 159 0.31 8.83 10.29
CA VAL A 159 -0.76 9.80 10.09
C VAL A 159 -0.86 10.66 11.34
N ILE A 160 -0.78 11.98 11.14
CA ILE A 160 -0.97 12.97 12.19
C ILE A 160 -2.06 13.94 11.73
N GLY A 161 -3.19 13.91 12.44
CA GLY A 161 -4.37 14.67 12.03
C GLY A 161 -4.85 14.25 10.63
N LYS A 162 -4.82 15.20 9.70
CA LYS A 162 -5.27 15.00 8.31
C LYS A 162 -4.11 14.84 7.32
N LYS A 163 -2.90 14.58 7.81
CA LYS A 163 -1.70 14.42 6.97
C LYS A 163 -1.09 13.06 7.17
N ALA A 164 -0.74 12.41 6.07
CA ALA A 164 0.11 11.22 6.06
C ALA A 164 1.55 11.66 5.74
N TYR A 165 2.51 11.04 6.42
CA TYR A 165 3.94 11.24 6.19
C TYR A 165 4.56 9.90 5.80
N ILE A 166 5.26 9.89 4.67
CA ILE A 166 5.93 8.71 4.16
C ILE A 166 7.37 9.04 3.77
N PRO A 167 8.37 8.39 4.38
CA PRO A 167 9.75 8.61 4.05
C PRO A 167 10.11 7.90 2.75
N MET A 168 10.91 8.52 1.93
CA MET A 168 11.48 7.87 0.77
C MET A 168 12.56 6.87 1.18
N ALA A 169 12.58 5.75 0.48
CA ALA A 169 13.55 4.68 0.75
C ALA A 169 15.00 5.08 0.41
N TYR A 170 15.16 6.14 -0.37
CA TYR A 170 16.45 6.72 -0.79
C TYR A 170 16.35 8.24 -0.80
N GLY A 171 17.43 8.90 -0.42
CA GLY A 171 17.49 10.36 -0.30
C GLY A 171 16.99 10.88 1.06
N ASP A 172 17.08 12.19 1.22
CA ASP A 172 16.75 12.91 2.46
C ASP A 172 15.36 13.52 2.38
N ILE A 173 14.37 12.71 1.98
CA ILE A 173 13.04 13.21 1.62
C ILE A 173 11.96 12.48 2.40
N VAL A 174 11.01 13.25 2.92
CA VAL A 174 9.73 12.78 3.45
C VAL A 174 8.61 13.45 2.66
N LEU A 175 7.72 12.68 2.07
CA LEU A 175 6.50 13.25 1.51
C LEU A 175 5.47 13.44 2.62
N SER A 176 4.80 14.58 2.63
CA SER A 176 3.58 14.79 3.40
C SER A 176 2.40 14.98 2.46
N ILE A 177 1.27 14.35 2.79
CA ILE A 177 0.07 14.30 1.95
C ILE A 177 -1.09 14.79 2.80
N CYS A 178 -1.75 15.86 2.36
CA CYS A 178 -3.03 16.24 2.91
C CYS A 178 -4.10 15.27 2.42
N LEU A 179 -4.68 14.48 3.32
CA LEU A 179 -5.62 13.41 2.98
C LEU A 179 -7.00 13.94 2.52
N GLU A 180 -7.33 15.19 2.83
CA GLU A 180 -8.57 15.82 2.35
C GLU A 180 -8.41 16.41 0.95
N THR A 181 -7.32 17.16 0.74
CA THR A 181 -7.10 17.90 -0.52
C THR A 181 -6.27 17.12 -1.53
N LYS A 182 -5.65 16.02 -1.11
CA LYS A 182 -4.70 15.19 -1.88
C LYS A 182 -3.43 15.94 -2.29
N GLN A 183 -3.18 17.10 -1.71
CA GLN A 183 -1.95 17.85 -1.95
C GLN A 183 -0.76 17.11 -1.38
N VAL A 184 0.26 16.88 -2.22
CA VAL A 184 1.54 16.28 -1.83
C VAL A 184 2.57 17.39 -1.71
N ILE A 185 3.32 17.39 -0.61
CA ILE A 185 4.41 18.31 -0.34
C ILE A 185 5.69 17.50 -0.14
N VAL A 186 6.75 17.93 -0.81
CA VAL A 186 8.10 17.34 -0.67
C VAL A 186 8.83 18.08 0.45
N ASN A 187 9.22 17.35 1.48
CA ASN A 187 9.99 17.90 2.60
C ASN A 187 11.43 17.38 2.51
N TYR A 188 12.35 18.28 2.24
CA TYR A 188 13.79 18.00 2.27
C TYR A 188 14.31 18.14 3.70
N LEU A 189 14.95 17.08 4.18
CA LEU A 189 15.50 17.07 5.52
C LEU A 189 16.90 17.67 5.53
N LYS A 190 17.25 18.36 6.61
CA LYS A 190 18.57 18.98 6.80
C LYS A 190 19.71 17.95 7.00
N PHE A 191 19.34 16.71 7.32
CA PHE A 191 20.29 15.65 7.63
C PHE A 191 20.53 14.80 6.39
N LYS A 192 21.76 14.66 5.97
CA LYS A 192 22.12 13.77 4.87
C LYS A 192 21.95 12.32 5.28
N SER A 193 21.07 11.61 4.61
CA SER A 193 20.84 10.18 4.78
C SER A 193 20.85 9.48 3.41
N THR A 194 21.14 8.19 3.40
CA THR A 194 20.98 7.35 2.19
C THR A 194 19.55 6.89 2.00
N GLY A 195 18.63 7.39 2.82
CA GLY A 195 17.21 7.05 2.85
C GLY A 195 16.77 6.44 4.18
N TYR A 196 15.50 6.10 4.26
CA TYR A 196 14.87 5.66 5.50
C TYR A 196 14.28 4.26 5.37
N VAL A 197 14.28 3.51 6.47
CA VAL A 197 13.72 2.16 6.56
C VAL A 197 12.47 2.12 7.42
N GLY A 198 12.21 3.15 8.22
CA GLY A 198 11.05 3.22 9.09
C GLY A 198 10.70 4.66 9.49
N ILE A 199 9.48 4.83 9.94
CA ILE A 199 8.93 6.06 10.49
C ILE A 199 7.99 5.71 11.63
N THR A 200 8.02 6.50 12.68
CA THR A 200 7.04 6.49 13.78
C THR A 200 6.85 7.90 14.28
N ASN A 201 5.87 8.12 15.14
CA ASN A 201 5.61 9.43 15.74
C ASN A 201 5.16 9.29 17.19
N ASP A 202 5.32 10.36 17.93
CA ASP A 202 4.57 10.67 19.16
C ASP A 202 3.59 11.84 18.87
N GLU A 203 3.11 12.49 19.92
CA GLU A 203 2.15 13.60 19.77
C GLU A 203 2.76 14.86 19.12
N GLU A 204 4.08 15.05 19.20
CA GLU A 204 4.77 16.28 18.80
C GLU A 204 5.76 16.06 17.64
N ASN A 205 6.36 14.87 17.53
CA ASN A 205 7.51 14.63 16.67
C ASN A 205 7.31 13.44 15.75
N ILE A 206 8.01 13.47 14.62
CA ILE A 206 8.19 12.34 13.70
C ILE A 206 9.60 11.81 13.87
N TYR A 207 9.73 10.50 14.06
CA TYR A 207 11.01 9.82 14.21
C TYR A 207 11.27 8.97 12.97
N LEU A 208 12.45 9.15 12.38
CA LEU A 208 12.87 8.45 11.18
C LEU A 208 14.02 7.51 11.51
N ALA A 209 13.88 6.25 11.11
CA ALA A 209 14.97 5.28 11.18
C ALA A 209 15.79 5.32 9.89
N SER A 210 17.03 5.81 9.99
CA SER A 210 17.96 5.89 8.87
C SER A 210 18.42 4.50 8.41
N ARG A 211 18.60 4.34 7.12
CA ARG A 211 19.11 3.12 6.50
C ARG A 211 20.58 2.85 6.82
N ALA A 212 21.38 3.87 7.01
CA ALA A 212 22.82 3.78 7.26
C ALA A 212 23.21 3.58 8.73
N GLY A 213 22.27 3.30 9.61
CA GLY A 213 22.56 3.01 11.02
C GLY A 213 22.98 4.22 11.88
N GLN A 214 22.73 5.43 11.43
CA GLN A 214 23.09 6.66 12.15
C GLN A 214 22.05 7.11 13.20
N GLY A 215 21.21 6.21 13.69
CA GLY A 215 20.28 6.52 14.77
C GLY A 215 18.93 7.07 14.28
N PHE A 216 18.09 7.46 15.26
CA PHE A 216 16.81 8.10 15.00
C PHE A 216 16.99 9.61 14.85
N ILE A 217 16.29 10.19 13.90
CA ILE A 217 16.21 11.63 13.69
C ILE A 217 14.79 12.05 14.08
N GLY A 218 14.68 12.86 15.13
CA GLY A 218 13.43 13.56 15.46
C GLY A 218 13.28 14.81 14.57
N CYS A 219 12.09 15.05 14.05
CA CYS A 219 11.72 16.23 13.25
C CYS A 219 10.47 16.85 13.81
#